data_599927329ac8cd5cb4ae7c98aa669785
#
_entry.id   599927329ac8cd5cb4ae7c98aa669785
#
_cell.length_a   1.000
_cell.length_b   1.000
_cell.length_c   1.000
_cell.angle_alpha   90.00
_cell.angle_beta   90.00
_cell.angle_gamma   90.00
#
_symmetry.space_group_name_H-M   'P 1'
#
loop_
_entity.id
_entity.type
_entity.pdbx_description
1 polymer ?
#
loop_
_entity_poly.entity_id
_entity_poly.type
_entity_poly.pdbx_seq_one_letter_code
_entity_poly.pdbx_strand_id
1 'polypeptide(L)'
;TLEEAYLCQKLIRGLGSHNVDHRLQQQDFRDDQLDQPPPGLGRSIASLESVKAALLVGSNIRKEQPLLGLRLRKAVLDGAEVASISALDYAFNFSLRFNQVDAPSAMPKKLAEVAAAVAKAKGVAVPEPVEQLLDSNGISGEADEIAEILLKGGQDGAVILGFGALSHPRAATLKMLAHWISELTGASFGLLDRGNSAGATLAGSLPLHQQSESNPAGLNAKEMVREKLAGYLLFGVEPELDSLEQSAAQEAMVKADFVISINPYSSAGREYADVILPSAAFTETSGTHLNCE
;
A
#
# COMPACT_ATOMS: atom_id res chain seq x y z
N THR A 1 -13.24 5.99 -10.64
CA THR A 1 -14.01 4.73 -10.67
C THR A 1 -13.19 3.62 -11.32
N LEU A 2 -13.59 2.35 -11.12
CA LEU A 2 -12.98 1.18 -11.76
C LEU A 2 -13.12 1.25 -13.29
N GLU A 3 -14.28 1.68 -13.77
CA GLU A 3 -14.59 1.81 -15.20
C GLU A 3 -13.67 2.82 -15.88
N GLU A 4 -13.44 3.96 -15.25
CA GLU A 4 -12.53 5.00 -15.76
C GLU A 4 -11.10 4.49 -15.81
N ALA A 5 -10.63 3.83 -14.73
CA ALA A 5 -9.30 3.22 -14.68
C ALA A 5 -9.12 2.18 -15.80
N TYR A 6 -10.14 1.33 -16.04
CA TYR A 6 -10.15 0.37 -17.15
C TYR A 6 -10.07 1.06 -18.52
N LEU A 7 -10.86 2.11 -18.73
CA LEU A 7 -10.88 2.82 -20.02
C LEU A 7 -9.54 3.55 -20.26
N CYS A 8 -8.96 4.17 -19.24
CA CYS A 8 -7.66 4.84 -19.35
C CYS A 8 -6.57 3.84 -19.76
N GLN A 9 -6.43 2.72 -19.05
CA GLN A 9 -5.41 1.73 -19.42
C GLN A 9 -5.65 1.13 -20.80
N LYS A 10 -6.90 0.89 -21.19
CA LYS A 10 -7.25 0.37 -22.50
C LYS A 10 -6.89 1.38 -23.63
N LEU A 11 -7.13 2.66 -23.40
CA LEU A 11 -6.77 3.74 -24.33
C LEU A 11 -5.25 3.77 -24.52
N ILE A 12 -4.48 3.88 -23.45
CA ILE A 12 -3.03 4.01 -23.52
C ILE A 12 -2.40 2.78 -24.18
N ARG A 13 -2.87 1.59 -23.84
CA ARG A 13 -2.41 0.34 -24.49
C ARG A 13 -2.82 0.25 -25.95
N GLY A 14 -4.00 0.75 -26.29
CA GLY A 14 -4.45 0.86 -27.69
C GLY A 14 -3.60 1.82 -28.53
N LEU A 15 -2.96 2.80 -27.90
CA LEU A 15 -1.98 3.70 -28.51
C LEU A 15 -0.55 3.11 -28.58
N GLY A 16 -0.36 1.88 -28.08
CA GLY A 16 0.92 1.18 -28.13
C GLY A 16 1.85 1.47 -26.95
N SER A 17 1.38 2.13 -25.87
CA SER A 17 2.14 2.35 -24.65
C SER A 17 1.70 1.42 -23.51
N HIS A 18 2.64 0.99 -22.68
CA HIS A 18 2.40 0.20 -21.49
C HIS A 18 2.61 1.00 -20.18
N ASN A 19 2.87 2.31 -20.30
CA ASN A 19 3.12 3.23 -19.21
C ASN A 19 1.79 3.69 -18.63
N VAL A 20 1.25 2.91 -17.70
CA VAL A 20 0.01 3.20 -16.98
C VAL A 20 0.24 2.87 -15.52
N ASP A 21 0.05 3.81 -14.61
CA ASP A 21 0.15 3.56 -13.18
C ASP A 21 -0.73 4.55 -12.39
N HIS A 22 -1.28 4.11 -11.28
CA HIS A 22 -2.06 4.93 -10.36
C HIS A 22 -1.35 5.14 -9.00
N ARG A 23 -0.21 4.49 -8.76
CA ARG A 23 0.49 4.44 -7.47
C ARG A 23 1.49 5.59 -7.29
N LEU A 24 1.00 6.83 -7.41
CA LEU A 24 1.84 8.05 -7.45
C LEU A 24 2.65 8.29 -6.16
N GLN A 25 2.24 7.72 -5.03
CA GLN A 25 2.93 7.88 -3.74
C GLN A 25 3.72 6.64 -3.31
N GLN A 26 3.77 5.60 -4.13
CA GLN A 26 4.59 4.42 -3.86
C GLN A 26 6.06 4.73 -4.11
N GLN A 27 6.93 4.25 -3.21
CA GLN A 27 8.39 4.45 -3.32
C GLN A 27 9.12 3.19 -3.79
N ASP A 28 8.59 2.04 -3.44
CA ASP A 28 9.24 0.75 -3.63
C ASP A 28 8.40 -0.12 -4.58
N PHE A 29 8.98 -0.41 -5.73
CA PHE A 29 8.37 -1.19 -6.81
C PHE A 29 9.07 -2.53 -7.03
N ARG A 30 9.91 -2.99 -6.08
CA ARG A 30 10.69 -4.24 -6.23
C ARG A 30 9.84 -5.49 -6.29
N ASP A 31 8.61 -5.43 -5.81
CA ASP A 31 7.62 -6.50 -5.82
C ASP A 31 6.66 -6.44 -7.02
N ASP A 32 6.83 -5.49 -7.93
CA ASP A 32 5.97 -5.35 -9.12
C ASP A 32 6.01 -6.56 -10.06
N GLN A 33 7.10 -7.33 -10.05
CA GLN A 33 7.23 -8.55 -10.85
C GLN A 33 6.44 -9.74 -10.28
N LEU A 34 5.94 -9.61 -9.07
CA LEU A 34 5.17 -10.66 -8.41
C LEU A 34 3.69 -10.50 -8.75
N ASP A 35 3.01 -11.61 -9.02
CA ASP A 35 1.55 -11.64 -9.16
C ASP A 35 0.92 -11.44 -7.78
N GLN A 36 0.51 -10.20 -7.52
CA GLN A 36 -0.10 -9.82 -6.25
C GLN A 36 -1.60 -9.56 -6.41
N PRO A 37 -2.42 -10.01 -5.46
CA PRO A 37 -3.83 -9.65 -5.45
C PRO A 37 -4.01 -8.14 -5.25
N PRO A 38 -5.14 -7.57 -5.69
CA PRO A 38 -5.48 -6.18 -5.37
C PRO A 38 -5.41 -5.91 -3.87
N PRO A 39 -5.00 -4.69 -3.44
CA PRO A 39 -4.99 -4.33 -2.03
C PRO A 39 -6.34 -4.58 -1.36
N GLY A 40 -6.32 -5.17 -0.19
CA GLY A 40 -7.54 -5.47 0.56
C GLY A 40 -7.24 -5.90 1.98
N LEU A 41 -8.29 -6.06 2.80
CA LEU A 41 -8.16 -6.44 4.20
C LEU A 41 -7.81 -7.92 4.41
N GLY A 42 -7.95 -8.74 3.35
CA GLY A 42 -7.75 -10.19 3.43
C GLY A 42 -8.83 -10.95 4.22
N ARG A 43 -9.87 -10.23 4.65
CA ARG A 43 -11.03 -10.75 5.37
C ARG A 43 -12.19 -9.77 5.26
N SER A 44 -13.43 -10.21 5.55
CA SER A 44 -14.56 -9.27 5.53
C SER A 44 -14.45 -8.21 6.64
N ILE A 45 -14.92 -6.99 6.34
CA ILE A 45 -14.94 -5.87 7.30
C ILE A 45 -15.69 -6.28 8.57
N ALA A 46 -16.79 -7.01 8.43
CA ALA A 46 -17.61 -7.46 9.56
C ALA A 46 -16.81 -8.43 10.46
N SER A 47 -16.02 -9.33 9.89
CA SER A 47 -15.24 -10.32 10.64
C SER A 47 -14.11 -9.72 11.47
N LEU A 48 -13.73 -8.45 11.23
CA LEU A 48 -12.74 -7.75 12.02
C LEU A 48 -13.20 -7.51 13.48
N GLU A 49 -14.51 -7.55 13.75
CA GLU A 49 -15.03 -7.47 15.11
C GLU A 49 -14.75 -8.72 15.96
N SER A 50 -14.49 -9.84 15.33
CA SER A 50 -14.26 -11.13 15.99
C SER A 50 -12.78 -11.54 16.05
N VAL A 51 -11.84 -10.69 15.60
CA VAL A 51 -10.42 -11.01 15.73
C VAL A 51 -10.01 -11.11 17.19
N LYS A 52 -9.05 -12.00 17.47
CA LYS A 52 -8.46 -12.18 18.81
C LYS A 52 -7.10 -11.50 18.92
N ALA A 53 -6.43 -11.27 17.79
CA ALA A 53 -5.14 -10.61 17.72
C ALA A 53 -5.03 -9.76 16.47
N ALA A 54 -4.36 -8.61 16.56
CA ALA A 54 -4.01 -7.85 15.37
C ALA A 54 -2.63 -7.19 15.51
N LEU A 55 -1.88 -7.15 14.39
CA LEU A 55 -0.65 -6.36 14.25
C LEU A 55 -0.90 -5.28 13.21
N LEU A 56 -0.78 -4.03 13.62
CA LEU A 56 -0.86 -2.85 12.76
C LEU A 56 0.56 -2.37 12.43
N VAL A 57 0.91 -2.32 11.14
CA VAL A 57 2.23 -1.89 10.69
C VAL A 57 2.10 -0.59 9.90
N GLY A 58 2.68 0.50 10.40
CA GLY A 58 2.63 1.81 9.76
C GLY A 58 1.20 2.30 9.49
N SER A 59 0.24 1.99 10.38
CA SER A 59 -1.17 2.30 10.19
C SER A 59 -1.71 3.21 11.28
N ASN A 60 -2.27 4.34 10.89
CA ASN A 60 -3.20 5.12 11.71
C ASN A 60 -4.64 4.74 11.34
N ILE A 61 -5.03 3.49 11.62
CA ILE A 61 -6.31 2.92 11.20
C ILE A 61 -7.53 3.79 11.57
N ARG A 62 -7.43 4.54 12.67
CA ARG A 62 -8.45 5.48 13.09
C ARG A 62 -8.69 6.60 12.07
N LYS A 63 -7.64 7.02 11.36
CA LYS A 63 -7.69 8.11 10.39
C LYS A 63 -7.76 7.60 8.95
N GLU A 64 -7.06 6.52 8.67
CA GLU A 64 -6.99 5.92 7.33
C GLU A 64 -8.29 5.21 6.97
N GLN A 65 -8.81 4.40 7.90
CA GLN A 65 -10.00 3.58 7.71
C GLN A 65 -10.85 3.59 9.00
N PRO A 66 -11.60 4.67 9.27
CA PRO A 66 -12.31 4.85 10.54
C PRO A 66 -13.30 3.73 10.90
N LEU A 67 -13.96 3.14 9.90
CA LEU A 67 -14.90 2.03 10.11
C LEU A 67 -14.15 0.76 10.54
N LEU A 68 -12.99 0.46 9.97
CA LEU A 68 -12.15 -0.65 10.42
C LEU A 68 -11.62 -0.40 11.83
N GLY A 69 -11.20 0.84 12.12
CA GLY A 69 -10.80 1.25 13.47
C GLY A 69 -11.91 1.06 14.50
N LEU A 70 -13.18 1.31 14.13
CA LEU A 70 -14.34 1.05 14.99
C LEU A 70 -14.56 -0.45 15.20
N ARG A 71 -14.43 -1.28 14.15
CA ARG A 71 -14.56 -2.74 14.26
C ARG A 71 -13.48 -3.33 15.16
N LEU A 72 -12.23 -2.91 14.95
CA LEU A 72 -11.12 -3.35 15.79
C LEU A 72 -11.28 -2.90 17.26
N ARG A 73 -11.82 -1.69 17.49
CA ARG A 73 -12.17 -1.24 18.84
C ARG A 73 -13.16 -2.19 19.52
N LYS A 74 -14.18 -2.66 18.80
CA LYS A 74 -15.14 -3.63 19.35
C LYS A 74 -14.45 -4.95 19.71
N ALA A 75 -13.56 -5.45 18.83
CA ALA A 75 -12.78 -6.64 19.12
C ALA A 75 -11.93 -6.47 20.40
N VAL A 76 -11.27 -5.31 20.56
CA VAL A 76 -10.48 -5.03 21.78
C VAL A 76 -11.35 -4.97 23.04
N LEU A 77 -12.55 -4.39 22.96
CA LEU A 77 -13.50 -4.39 24.08
C LEU A 77 -13.97 -5.82 24.44
N ASP A 78 -13.91 -6.73 23.48
CA ASP A 78 -14.24 -8.16 23.64
C ASP A 78 -13.00 -9.02 23.95
N GLY A 79 -11.87 -8.39 24.27
CA GLY A 79 -10.65 -9.03 24.76
C GLY A 79 -9.58 -9.31 23.71
N ALA A 80 -9.68 -8.78 22.48
CA ALA A 80 -8.62 -8.89 21.49
C ALA A 80 -7.38 -8.10 21.90
N GLU A 81 -6.21 -8.65 21.60
CA GLU A 81 -4.92 -8.01 21.83
C GLU A 81 -4.38 -7.39 20.52
N VAL A 82 -4.04 -6.11 20.55
CA VAL A 82 -3.56 -5.39 19.36
C VAL A 82 -2.17 -4.82 19.63
N ALA A 83 -1.25 -5.06 18.69
CA ALA A 83 0.07 -4.47 18.66
C ALA A 83 0.20 -3.49 17.49
N SER A 84 1.07 -2.49 17.62
CA SER A 84 1.39 -1.54 16.57
C SER A 84 2.90 -1.37 16.42
N ILE A 85 3.38 -1.32 15.18
CA ILE A 85 4.74 -0.93 14.80
C ILE A 85 4.61 0.27 13.87
N SER A 86 5.06 1.44 14.29
CA SER A 86 4.88 2.67 13.51
C SER A 86 5.98 3.70 13.76
N ALA A 87 6.08 4.69 12.87
CA ALA A 87 7.02 5.79 13.01
C ALA A 87 6.53 6.92 13.92
N LEU A 88 5.24 6.91 14.26
CA LEU A 88 4.59 7.94 15.06
C LEU A 88 3.71 7.29 16.14
N ASP A 89 3.63 7.95 17.28
CA ASP A 89 2.70 7.58 18.34
C ASP A 89 1.29 8.06 17.99
N TYR A 90 0.51 7.15 17.40
CA TYR A 90 -0.85 7.46 17.00
C TYR A 90 -1.84 7.33 18.17
N ALA A 91 -2.75 8.29 18.28
CA ALA A 91 -3.85 8.22 19.24
C ALA A 91 -4.95 7.26 18.73
N PHE A 92 -4.89 6.01 19.12
CA PHE A 92 -5.95 5.03 18.87
C PHE A 92 -7.18 5.26 19.78
N ASN A 93 -8.35 4.79 19.35
CA ASN A 93 -9.58 4.81 20.14
C ASN A 93 -9.83 3.48 20.90
N PHE A 94 -8.79 2.67 21.04
CA PHE A 94 -8.72 1.43 21.80
C PHE A 94 -7.31 1.28 22.41
N SER A 95 -7.18 0.39 23.39
CA SER A 95 -5.89 0.12 24.02
C SER A 95 -5.05 -0.80 23.15
N LEU A 96 -3.77 -0.46 23.00
CA LEU A 96 -2.77 -1.34 22.43
C LEU A 96 -2.14 -2.19 23.54
N ARG A 97 -1.85 -3.44 23.24
CA ARG A 97 -1.03 -4.30 24.11
C ARG A 97 0.45 -3.89 24.01
N PHE A 98 0.91 -3.63 22.77
CA PHE A 98 2.24 -3.12 22.47
C PHE A 98 2.15 -1.98 21.46
N ASN A 99 2.91 -0.93 21.70
CA ASN A 99 3.04 0.20 20.79
C ASN A 99 4.53 0.50 20.56
N GLN A 100 5.09 -0.08 19.50
CA GLN A 100 6.47 0.18 19.11
C GLN A 100 6.52 1.42 18.21
N VAL A 101 7.08 2.50 18.75
CA VAL A 101 7.31 3.75 18.02
C VAL A 101 8.80 3.92 17.83
N ASP A 102 9.26 3.94 16.58
CA ASP A 102 10.67 4.04 16.24
C ASP A 102 10.84 4.79 14.91
N ALA A 103 12.09 5.14 14.56
CA ALA A 103 12.38 5.77 13.28
C ALA A 103 11.81 4.93 12.09
N PRO A 104 11.32 5.57 10.99
CA PRO A 104 10.82 4.83 9.84
C PRO A 104 11.80 3.76 9.34
N SER A 105 13.09 4.07 9.32
CA SER A 105 14.15 3.14 8.89
C SER A 105 14.26 1.86 9.74
N ALA A 106 13.77 1.88 10.98
CA ALA A 106 13.77 0.74 11.89
C ALA A 106 12.59 -0.24 11.66
N MET A 107 11.51 0.20 11.01
CA MET A 107 10.30 -0.62 10.82
C MET A 107 10.59 -1.98 10.17
N PRO A 108 11.39 -2.10 9.08
CA PRO A 108 11.69 -3.40 8.49
C PRO A 108 12.39 -4.35 9.45
N LYS A 109 13.32 -3.85 10.26
CA LYS A 109 14.01 -4.62 11.29
C LYS A 109 13.05 -5.09 12.38
N LYS A 110 12.23 -4.18 12.90
CA LYS A 110 11.25 -4.51 13.96
C LYS A 110 10.25 -5.58 13.50
N LEU A 111 9.78 -5.46 12.28
CA LEU A 111 8.89 -6.48 11.71
C LEU A 111 9.63 -7.80 11.44
N ALA A 112 10.92 -7.76 11.05
CA ALA A 112 11.75 -8.96 10.89
C ALA A 112 12.00 -9.67 12.22
N GLU A 113 12.18 -8.94 13.33
CA GLU A 113 12.28 -9.51 14.68
C GLU A 113 10.99 -10.29 15.03
N VAL A 114 9.81 -9.72 14.77
CA VAL A 114 8.52 -10.42 14.98
C VAL A 114 8.41 -11.66 14.09
N ALA A 115 8.77 -11.54 12.81
CA ALA A 115 8.74 -12.67 11.87
C ALA A 115 9.66 -13.81 12.31
N ALA A 116 10.87 -13.49 12.77
CA ALA A 116 11.83 -14.45 13.29
C ALA A 116 11.36 -15.10 14.60
N ALA A 117 10.70 -14.33 15.48
CA ALA A 117 10.10 -14.84 16.71
C ALA A 117 8.98 -15.86 16.41
N VAL A 118 8.09 -15.54 15.47
CA VAL A 118 7.04 -16.46 15.01
C VAL A 118 7.64 -17.74 14.41
N ALA A 119 8.66 -17.61 13.53
CA ALA A 119 9.34 -18.74 12.90
C ALA A 119 9.99 -19.66 13.95
N LYS A 120 10.70 -19.07 14.91
CA LYS A 120 11.32 -19.79 16.04
C LYS A 120 10.29 -20.57 16.84
N ALA A 121 9.16 -19.95 17.19
CA ALA A 121 8.09 -20.61 17.95
C ALA A 121 7.43 -21.76 17.16
N LYS A 122 7.41 -21.68 15.83
CA LYS A 122 6.91 -22.73 14.92
C LYS A 122 7.98 -23.78 14.56
N GLY A 123 9.22 -23.61 14.97
CA GLY A 123 10.32 -24.50 14.57
C GLY A 123 10.67 -24.42 13.08
N VAL A 124 10.40 -23.29 12.44
CA VAL A 124 10.70 -23.00 11.03
C VAL A 124 12.02 -22.24 10.94
N ALA A 125 12.88 -22.58 9.99
CA ALA A 125 14.11 -21.86 9.75
C ALA A 125 13.81 -20.44 9.23
N VAL A 126 14.55 -19.44 9.73
CA VAL A 126 14.46 -18.07 9.24
C VAL A 126 15.16 -17.99 7.89
N PRO A 127 14.52 -17.46 6.83
CA PRO A 127 15.17 -17.30 5.54
C PRO A 127 16.29 -16.26 5.60
N GLU A 128 17.37 -16.47 4.84
CA GLU A 128 18.54 -15.58 4.79
C GLU A 128 18.16 -14.09 4.58
N PRO A 129 17.23 -13.70 3.68
CA PRO A 129 16.85 -12.30 3.52
C PRO A 129 16.23 -11.67 4.77
N VAL A 130 15.63 -12.47 5.65
CA VAL A 130 15.08 -12.01 6.94
C VAL A 130 16.19 -11.95 7.97
N GLU A 131 17.12 -12.93 8.01
CA GLU A 131 18.28 -12.91 8.90
C GLU A 131 19.15 -11.67 8.67
N GLN A 132 19.33 -11.25 7.43
CA GLN A 132 20.09 -10.05 7.06
C GLN A 132 19.46 -8.74 7.59
N LEU A 133 18.18 -8.75 8.01
CA LEU A 133 17.51 -7.61 8.60
C LEU A 133 17.68 -7.54 10.13
N LEU A 134 18.06 -8.67 10.74
CA LEU A 134 18.33 -8.74 12.18
C LEU A 134 19.74 -8.23 12.46
N ASP A 135 19.92 -7.62 13.62
CA ASP A 135 21.26 -7.27 14.09
C ASP A 135 21.79 -8.32 15.08
N SER A 136 23.02 -8.06 15.58
CA SER A 136 23.70 -8.94 16.54
C SER A 136 22.97 -9.11 17.87
N ASN A 137 22.00 -8.23 18.19
CA ASN A 137 21.21 -8.31 19.42
C ASN A 137 20.10 -9.35 19.34
N GLY A 138 19.81 -9.86 18.13
CA GLY A 138 18.81 -10.88 17.89
C GLY A 138 17.38 -10.38 18.02
N ILE A 139 16.49 -11.22 18.54
CA ILE A 139 15.05 -10.94 18.69
C ILE A 139 14.82 -10.22 20.02
N SER A 140 14.07 -9.11 20.00
CA SER A 140 13.70 -8.39 21.22
C SER A 140 12.58 -9.11 21.98
N GLY A 141 12.52 -8.89 23.30
CA GLY A 141 11.44 -9.45 24.13
C GLY A 141 10.05 -8.99 23.69
N GLU A 142 9.93 -7.74 23.21
CA GLU A 142 8.67 -7.22 22.65
C GLU A 142 8.25 -7.97 21.38
N ALA A 143 9.21 -8.34 20.53
CA ALA A 143 8.93 -9.13 19.32
C ALA A 143 8.47 -10.56 19.67
N ASP A 144 9.06 -11.20 20.70
CA ASP A 144 8.62 -12.49 21.20
C ASP A 144 7.16 -12.40 21.73
N GLU A 145 6.81 -11.35 22.48
CA GLU A 145 5.45 -11.15 22.99
C GLU A 145 4.42 -10.86 21.88
N ILE A 146 4.78 -10.06 20.86
CA ILE A 146 3.90 -9.82 19.69
C ILE A 146 3.70 -11.13 18.92
N ALA A 147 4.75 -11.93 18.75
CA ALA A 147 4.65 -13.23 18.11
C ALA A 147 3.72 -14.18 18.85
N GLU A 148 3.79 -14.20 20.20
CA GLU A 148 2.92 -15.01 21.05
C GLU A 148 1.44 -14.65 20.87
N ILE A 149 1.12 -13.34 20.85
CA ILE A 149 -0.24 -12.83 20.61
C ILE A 149 -0.76 -13.31 19.24
N LEU A 150 0.05 -13.15 18.18
CA LEU A 150 -0.35 -13.55 16.83
C LEU A 150 -0.54 -15.05 16.69
N LEU A 151 0.33 -15.85 17.30
CA LEU A 151 0.21 -17.32 17.32
C LEU A 151 -1.03 -17.78 18.07
N LYS A 152 -1.37 -17.11 19.16
CA LYS A 152 -2.60 -17.35 19.92
C LYS A 152 -3.86 -17.01 19.12
N GLY A 153 -3.80 -15.92 18.34
CA GLY A 153 -4.89 -15.50 17.45
C GLY A 153 -5.11 -16.48 16.30
N GLY A 154 -4.04 -17.00 15.71
CA GLY A 154 -4.13 -17.94 14.59
C GLY A 154 -5.01 -17.40 13.46
N GLN A 155 -5.99 -18.16 13.00
CA GLN A 155 -6.95 -17.76 11.96
C GLN A 155 -7.86 -16.59 12.39
N ASP A 156 -8.03 -16.37 13.69
CA ASP A 156 -8.70 -15.19 14.23
C ASP A 156 -7.74 -13.99 14.39
N GLY A 157 -6.54 -14.08 13.84
CA GLY A 157 -5.56 -12.99 13.79
C GLY A 157 -5.66 -12.15 12.52
N ALA A 158 -5.06 -10.94 12.56
CA ALA A 158 -4.91 -10.08 11.41
C ALA A 158 -3.56 -9.35 11.44
N VAL A 159 -2.84 -9.32 10.31
CA VAL A 159 -1.65 -8.49 10.09
C VAL A 159 -1.98 -7.46 9.04
N ILE A 160 -1.96 -6.18 9.40
CA ILE A 160 -2.50 -5.09 8.58
C ILE A 160 -1.43 -4.03 8.36
N LEU A 161 -1.10 -3.76 7.10
CA LEU A 161 -0.23 -2.68 6.67
C LEU A 161 -1.07 -1.46 6.28
N GLY A 162 -0.76 -0.30 6.88
CA GLY A 162 -1.39 0.96 6.54
C GLY A 162 -0.50 1.86 5.67
N PHE A 163 -0.91 3.10 5.48
CA PHE A 163 -0.28 4.06 4.58
C PHE A 163 1.20 4.28 4.84
N GLY A 164 1.61 4.32 6.12
CA GLY A 164 3.01 4.48 6.49
C GLY A 164 3.90 3.31 6.08
N ALA A 165 3.36 2.09 6.05
CA ALA A 165 4.07 0.92 5.57
C ALA A 165 4.07 0.85 4.03
N LEU A 166 2.93 1.15 3.38
CA LEU A 166 2.79 1.09 1.93
C LEU A 166 3.57 2.20 1.20
N SER A 167 3.73 3.37 1.85
CA SER A 167 4.54 4.47 1.33
C SER A 167 6.02 4.39 1.75
N HIS A 168 6.43 3.34 2.45
CA HIS A 168 7.80 3.22 2.96
C HIS A 168 8.80 2.91 1.82
N PRO A 169 10.06 3.45 1.87
CA PRO A 169 11.09 3.13 0.87
C PRO A 169 11.46 1.64 0.78
N ARG A 170 11.02 0.83 1.74
CA ARG A 170 11.15 -0.64 1.77
C ARG A 170 9.79 -1.33 1.92
N ALA A 171 8.76 -0.81 1.26
CA ALA A 171 7.39 -1.34 1.33
C ALA A 171 7.31 -2.81 0.88
N ALA A 172 8.04 -3.20 -0.17
CA ALA A 172 8.13 -4.59 -0.62
C ALA A 172 8.66 -5.53 0.47
N THR A 173 9.67 -5.08 1.24
CA THR A 173 10.20 -5.84 2.39
C THR A 173 9.15 -5.96 3.50
N LEU A 174 8.44 -4.88 3.82
CA LEU A 174 7.39 -4.90 4.84
C LEU A 174 6.22 -5.81 4.43
N LYS A 175 5.81 -5.76 3.16
CA LYS A 175 4.77 -6.66 2.61
C LYS A 175 5.21 -8.13 2.70
N MET A 176 6.43 -8.44 2.27
CA MET A 176 6.98 -9.80 2.36
C MET A 176 6.99 -10.34 3.80
N LEU A 177 7.51 -9.56 4.75
CA LEU A 177 7.57 -9.95 6.17
C LEU A 177 6.18 -10.16 6.78
N ALA A 178 5.26 -9.24 6.53
CA ALA A 178 3.89 -9.32 7.04
C ALA A 178 3.12 -10.50 6.43
N HIS A 179 3.30 -10.76 5.14
CA HIS A 179 2.72 -11.92 4.47
C HIS A 179 3.26 -13.22 5.07
N TRP A 180 4.58 -13.33 5.27
CA TRP A 180 5.19 -14.50 5.87
C TRP A 180 4.73 -14.73 7.32
N ILE A 181 4.60 -13.67 8.13
CA ILE A 181 3.99 -13.75 9.47
C ILE A 181 2.57 -14.31 9.37
N SER A 182 1.79 -13.83 8.42
CA SER A 182 0.41 -14.30 8.20
C SER A 182 0.35 -15.78 7.82
N GLU A 183 1.21 -16.24 6.91
CA GLU A 183 1.32 -17.66 6.55
C GLU A 183 1.70 -18.53 7.73
N LEU A 184 2.69 -18.13 8.53
CA LEU A 184 3.14 -18.91 9.69
C LEU A 184 2.10 -18.97 10.80
N THR A 185 1.34 -17.89 11.01
CA THR A 185 0.35 -17.82 12.11
C THR A 185 -1.04 -18.28 11.68
N GLY A 186 -1.36 -18.22 10.40
CA GLY A 186 -2.71 -18.40 9.86
C GLY A 186 -3.56 -17.13 9.91
N ALA A 187 -3.01 -16.00 10.36
CA ALA A 187 -3.69 -14.70 10.39
C ALA A 187 -4.01 -14.18 8.98
N SER A 188 -5.04 -13.37 8.85
CA SER A 188 -5.29 -12.68 7.57
C SER A 188 -4.24 -11.61 7.31
N PHE A 189 -3.88 -11.43 6.03
CA PHE A 189 -2.98 -10.40 5.57
C PHE A 189 -3.77 -9.27 4.92
N GLY A 190 -3.62 -8.04 5.42
CA GLY A 190 -4.35 -6.87 4.95
C GLY A 190 -3.45 -5.73 4.49
N LEU A 191 -3.80 -5.14 3.34
CA LEU A 191 -3.17 -3.95 2.79
C LEU A 191 -4.23 -2.83 2.73
N LEU A 192 -4.08 -1.78 3.53
CA LEU A 192 -5.00 -0.64 3.54
C LEU A 192 -4.45 0.47 2.65
N ASP A 193 -4.72 0.39 1.36
CA ASP A 193 -4.32 1.41 0.41
C ASP A 193 -5.38 2.52 0.29
N ARG A 194 -5.05 3.58 -0.45
CA ARG A 194 -5.83 4.81 -0.54
C ARG A 194 -6.87 4.75 -1.65
N GLY A 195 -7.98 5.43 -1.42
CA GLY A 195 -9.01 5.67 -2.44
C GLY A 195 -9.52 4.39 -3.09
N ASN A 196 -9.58 4.38 -4.42
CA ASN A 196 -9.96 3.23 -5.22
C ASN A 196 -8.75 2.46 -5.79
N SER A 197 -7.66 2.37 -5.05
CA SER A 197 -6.43 1.73 -5.49
C SER A 197 -6.64 0.24 -5.82
N ALA A 198 -7.44 -0.45 -5.01
CA ALA A 198 -7.82 -1.84 -5.28
C ALA A 198 -8.60 -1.96 -6.60
N GLY A 199 -9.54 -1.05 -6.87
CA GLY A 199 -10.30 -1.00 -8.12
C GLY A 199 -9.41 -0.69 -9.32
N ALA A 200 -8.47 0.25 -9.19
CA ALA A 200 -7.52 0.58 -10.25
C ALA A 200 -6.57 -0.60 -10.55
N THR A 201 -6.11 -1.32 -9.52
CA THR A 201 -5.32 -2.54 -9.68
C THR A 201 -6.12 -3.62 -10.40
N LEU A 202 -7.35 -3.88 -9.98
CA LEU A 202 -8.23 -4.86 -10.61
C LEU A 202 -8.56 -4.50 -12.07
N ALA A 203 -8.72 -3.20 -12.36
CA ALA A 203 -8.92 -2.69 -13.72
C ALA A 203 -7.65 -2.82 -14.61
N GLY A 204 -6.51 -3.19 -14.03
CA GLY A 204 -5.24 -3.32 -14.75
C GLY A 204 -4.56 -1.98 -15.02
N SER A 205 -4.84 -0.92 -14.25
CA SER A 205 -4.13 0.37 -14.34
C SER A 205 -2.76 0.32 -13.66
N LEU A 206 -1.94 -0.64 -14.10
CA LEU A 206 -0.58 -0.91 -13.66
C LEU A 206 0.33 -1.06 -14.89
N PRO A 207 1.64 -0.82 -14.76
CA PRO A 207 2.57 -1.12 -15.84
C PRO A 207 2.48 -2.61 -16.23
N LEU A 208 2.49 -2.89 -17.52
CA LEU A 208 2.63 -4.30 -17.95
C LEU A 208 4.06 -4.75 -17.77
N HIS A 209 4.23 -5.96 -17.25
CA HIS A 209 5.54 -6.61 -17.21
C HIS A 209 6.02 -6.97 -18.61
N GLN A 210 7.33 -7.05 -18.78
CA GLN A 210 7.93 -7.47 -20.03
C GLN A 210 7.48 -8.87 -20.40
N GLN A 211 6.80 -9.01 -21.55
CA GLN A 211 6.33 -10.29 -22.06
C GLN A 211 7.26 -10.88 -23.15
N SER A 212 8.03 -10.01 -23.82
CA SER A 212 9.02 -10.38 -24.84
C SER A 212 9.99 -9.23 -25.09
N GLU A 213 11.11 -9.47 -25.81
CA GLU A 213 12.03 -8.40 -26.21
C GLU A 213 11.38 -7.31 -27.07
N SER A 214 10.35 -7.68 -27.85
CA SER A 214 9.57 -6.74 -28.68
C SER A 214 8.47 -6.00 -27.92
N ASN A 215 8.21 -6.35 -26.65
CA ASN A 215 7.19 -5.76 -25.81
C ASN A 215 7.80 -5.38 -24.45
N PRO A 216 8.48 -4.21 -24.36
CA PRO A 216 9.18 -3.80 -23.15
C PRO A 216 8.19 -3.58 -22.01
N ALA A 217 8.68 -3.72 -20.78
CA ALA A 217 7.90 -3.39 -19.59
C ALA A 217 7.45 -1.92 -19.63
N GLY A 218 6.25 -1.67 -19.12
CA GLY A 218 5.77 -0.31 -18.86
C GLY A 218 6.52 0.32 -17.69
N LEU A 219 6.66 1.64 -17.73
CA LEU A 219 7.22 2.43 -16.64
C LEU A 219 6.19 2.59 -15.52
N ASN A 220 6.62 2.46 -14.26
CA ASN A 220 5.80 2.79 -13.11
C ASN A 220 5.73 4.31 -12.89
N ALA A 221 4.86 4.77 -11.98
CA ALA A 221 4.60 6.18 -11.75
C ALA A 221 5.87 6.99 -11.41
N LYS A 222 6.80 6.41 -10.65
CA LYS A 222 8.07 7.04 -10.30
C LYS A 222 9.02 7.15 -11.49
N GLU A 223 9.08 6.12 -12.31
CA GLU A 223 9.90 6.11 -13.54
C GLU A 223 9.34 7.07 -14.58
N MET A 224 8.01 7.12 -14.74
CA MET A 224 7.36 8.02 -15.70
C MET A 224 7.71 9.50 -15.46
N VAL A 225 7.83 9.94 -14.19
CA VAL A 225 8.20 11.35 -13.90
C VAL A 225 9.70 11.63 -14.00
N ARG A 226 10.54 10.58 -13.96
CA ARG A 226 12.00 10.69 -14.04
C ARG A 226 12.52 10.54 -15.47
N GLU A 227 11.81 9.78 -16.29
CA GLU A 227 12.14 9.58 -17.69
C GLU A 227 11.61 10.76 -18.53
N LYS A 228 12.29 11.02 -19.64
CA LYS A 228 11.83 12.06 -20.58
C LYS A 228 10.79 11.47 -21.53
N LEU A 229 9.51 11.56 -21.14
CA LEU A 229 8.40 11.14 -22.00
C LEU A 229 7.92 12.29 -22.89
N ALA A 230 7.50 11.93 -24.11
CA ALA A 230 6.96 12.89 -25.07
C ALA A 230 5.59 13.43 -24.64
N GLY A 231 4.76 12.62 -23.97
CA GLY A 231 3.44 13.07 -23.56
C GLY A 231 2.89 12.39 -22.34
N TYR A 232 1.93 13.06 -21.69
CA TYR A 232 1.23 12.56 -20.51
C TYR A 232 -0.28 12.73 -20.66
N LEU A 233 -1.01 11.72 -20.21
CA LEU A 233 -2.44 11.80 -19.94
C LEU A 233 -2.66 11.71 -18.43
N LEU A 234 -3.09 12.82 -17.85
CA LEU A 234 -3.42 12.93 -16.43
C LEU A 234 -4.93 12.77 -16.25
N PHE A 235 -5.35 11.81 -15.44
CA PHE A 235 -6.75 11.53 -15.17
C PHE A 235 -7.07 11.64 -13.69
N GLY A 236 -7.74 12.70 -13.28
CA GLY A 236 -8.08 12.98 -11.89
C GLY A 236 -6.84 13.18 -11.00
N VAL A 237 -5.75 13.67 -11.56
CA VAL A 237 -4.44 13.80 -10.89
C VAL A 237 -3.91 15.20 -11.04
N GLU A 238 -3.38 15.76 -9.96
CA GLU A 238 -2.57 16.96 -9.91
C GLU A 238 -1.13 16.55 -9.51
N PRO A 239 -0.23 16.29 -10.47
CA PRO A 239 1.08 15.69 -10.22
C PRO A 239 1.90 16.42 -9.15
N GLU A 240 1.80 17.73 -9.09
CA GLU A 240 2.46 18.60 -8.11
C GLU A 240 1.92 18.45 -6.67
N LEU A 241 0.75 17.83 -6.49
CA LEU A 241 0.12 17.57 -5.18
C LEU A 241 0.09 16.07 -4.86
N ASP A 242 -0.18 15.24 -5.86
CA ASP A 242 -0.47 13.82 -5.69
C ASP A 242 0.76 12.93 -5.76
N SER A 243 1.84 13.40 -6.43
CA SER A 243 3.06 12.59 -6.56
C SER A 243 3.93 12.67 -5.31
N LEU A 244 4.66 11.61 -5.05
CA LEU A 244 5.68 11.60 -4.01
C LEU A 244 6.81 12.60 -4.33
N GLU A 245 7.25 12.62 -5.58
CA GLU A 245 8.30 13.49 -6.10
C GLU A 245 7.69 14.71 -6.82
N GLN A 246 6.98 15.56 -6.06
CA GLN A 246 6.17 16.66 -6.57
C GLN A 246 6.92 17.58 -7.56
N SER A 247 8.13 18.01 -7.17
CA SER A 247 8.94 18.88 -8.04
C SER A 247 9.37 18.19 -9.33
N ALA A 248 9.76 16.91 -9.26
CA ALA A 248 10.12 16.15 -10.45
C ALA A 248 8.92 15.92 -11.37
N ALA A 249 7.75 15.67 -10.78
CA ALA A 249 6.51 15.50 -11.53
C ALA A 249 6.11 16.80 -12.27
N GLN A 250 6.16 17.93 -11.59
CA GLN A 250 5.90 19.23 -12.22
C GLN A 250 6.90 19.53 -13.35
N GLU A 251 8.19 19.28 -13.09
CA GLU A 251 9.24 19.49 -14.09
C GLU A 251 9.05 18.58 -15.32
N ALA A 252 8.62 17.33 -15.11
CA ALA A 252 8.32 16.40 -16.19
C ALA A 252 7.16 16.88 -17.05
N MET A 253 6.09 17.41 -16.44
CA MET A 253 4.94 17.96 -17.16
C MET A 253 5.35 19.19 -18.00
N VAL A 254 6.11 20.11 -17.43
CA VAL A 254 6.55 21.33 -18.13
C VAL A 254 7.50 21.03 -19.31
N LYS A 255 8.26 19.92 -19.23
CA LYS A 255 9.22 19.51 -20.27
C LYS A 255 8.63 18.59 -21.34
N ALA A 256 7.43 18.09 -21.14
CA ALA A 256 6.75 17.22 -22.10
C ALA A 256 6.39 17.97 -23.37
N ASP A 257 6.35 17.26 -24.50
CA ASP A 257 5.92 17.84 -25.79
C ASP A 257 4.39 18.02 -25.82
N PHE A 258 3.63 17.23 -25.03
CA PHE A 258 2.17 17.31 -24.99
C PHE A 258 1.59 16.74 -23.68
N VAL A 259 0.72 17.51 -23.02
CA VAL A 259 0.05 17.12 -21.78
C VAL A 259 -1.45 17.32 -21.89
N ILE A 260 -2.21 16.24 -21.65
CA ILE A 260 -3.66 16.30 -21.51
C ILE A 260 -4.01 16.10 -20.03
N SER A 261 -4.76 17.03 -19.45
CA SER A 261 -5.30 16.92 -18.09
C SER A 261 -6.82 16.79 -18.13
N ILE A 262 -7.33 15.68 -17.59
CA ILE A 262 -8.76 15.43 -17.38
C ILE A 262 -9.00 15.50 -15.88
N ASN A 263 -9.50 16.65 -15.40
CA ASN A 263 -9.56 16.93 -13.96
C ASN A 263 -10.75 17.85 -13.63
N PRO A 264 -11.39 17.72 -12.46
CA PRO A 264 -12.37 18.69 -11.97
C PRO A 264 -11.73 20.03 -11.57
N TYR A 265 -10.40 20.06 -11.36
CA TYR A 265 -9.65 21.25 -10.99
C TYR A 265 -8.70 21.66 -12.12
N SER A 266 -8.60 22.96 -12.38
CA SER A 266 -7.77 23.48 -13.48
C SER A 266 -6.63 24.38 -13.01
N SER A 267 -6.45 24.58 -11.70
CA SER A 267 -5.57 25.62 -11.16
C SER A 267 -4.12 25.45 -11.59
N ALA A 268 -3.50 24.36 -11.24
CA ALA A 268 -2.08 24.10 -11.56
C ALA A 268 -1.89 23.55 -12.98
N GLY A 269 -2.83 22.75 -13.48
CA GLY A 269 -2.79 22.23 -14.87
C GLY A 269 -2.63 23.30 -15.95
N ARG A 270 -3.04 24.56 -15.67
CA ARG A 270 -2.86 25.69 -16.61
C ARG A 270 -1.39 26.05 -16.87
N GLU A 271 -0.48 25.63 -16.02
CA GLU A 271 0.93 25.97 -16.18
C GLU A 271 1.66 25.02 -17.14
N TYR A 272 1.12 23.80 -17.35
CA TYR A 272 1.80 22.77 -18.13
C TYR A 272 0.90 22.00 -19.13
N ALA A 273 -0.42 22.02 -18.96
CA ALA A 273 -1.29 21.24 -19.85
C ALA A 273 -1.63 21.98 -21.13
N ASP A 274 -1.44 21.32 -22.28
CA ASP A 274 -1.85 21.82 -23.59
C ASP A 274 -3.36 21.73 -23.79
N VAL A 275 -3.98 20.69 -23.18
CA VAL A 275 -5.42 20.46 -23.22
C VAL A 275 -5.93 20.15 -21.82
N ILE A 276 -6.94 20.89 -21.38
CA ILE A 276 -7.66 20.62 -20.13
C ILE A 276 -9.10 20.26 -20.48
N LEU A 277 -9.51 19.05 -20.07
CA LEU A 277 -10.87 18.56 -20.21
C LEU A 277 -11.52 18.50 -18.82
N PRO A 278 -12.71 19.11 -18.64
CA PRO A 278 -13.38 19.06 -17.35
C PRO A 278 -13.92 17.67 -17.08
N SER A 279 -13.69 17.13 -15.89
CA SER A 279 -14.37 15.96 -15.37
C SER A 279 -15.28 16.33 -14.20
N ALA A 280 -16.25 15.47 -13.89
CA ALA A 280 -17.08 15.63 -12.69
C ALA A 280 -16.24 15.32 -11.43
N ALA A 281 -16.59 15.98 -10.33
CA ALA A 281 -16.03 15.64 -9.02
C ALA A 281 -16.52 14.23 -8.57
N PHE A 282 -15.81 13.59 -7.64
CA PHE A 282 -16.14 12.23 -7.20
C PHE A 282 -17.56 12.10 -6.63
N THR A 283 -18.13 13.16 -6.07
CA THR A 283 -19.49 13.20 -5.54
C THR A 283 -20.56 13.30 -6.63
N GLU A 284 -20.18 13.62 -7.86
CA GLU A 284 -21.04 13.80 -9.02
C GLU A 284 -20.92 12.65 -10.03
N THR A 285 -20.03 11.71 -9.77
CA THR A 285 -19.72 10.59 -10.68
C THR A 285 -20.35 9.30 -10.18
N SER A 286 -21.03 8.59 -11.08
CA SER A 286 -21.47 7.22 -10.84
C SER A 286 -20.38 6.24 -11.30
N GLY A 287 -20.21 5.15 -10.56
CA GLY A 287 -19.25 4.11 -10.94
C GLY A 287 -18.94 3.15 -9.79
N THR A 288 -18.11 2.17 -10.09
CA THR A 288 -17.70 1.15 -9.13
C THR A 288 -16.47 1.60 -8.36
N HIS A 289 -16.53 1.51 -7.05
CA HIS A 289 -15.40 1.69 -6.15
C HIS A 289 -15.18 0.39 -5.40
N LEU A 290 -13.95 -0.11 -5.43
CA LEU A 290 -13.54 -1.27 -4.67
C LEU A 290 -12.85 -0.80 -3.40
N ASN A 291 -13.44 -1.16 -2.27
CA ASN A 291 -12.88 -0.88 -0.96
C ASN A 291 -11.89 -2.00 -0.55
N CYS A 292 -11.48 -1.99 0.71
CA CYS A 292 -10.55 -2.97 1.29
C CYS A 292 -11.19 -4.35 1.56
N GLU A 293 -12.42 -4.59 1.15
CA GLU A 293 -13.11 -5.89 1.24
C GLU A 293 -13.31 -6.52 -0.13
#